data_6ee3198297289b1b017fa36c97ee26da
#
_entry.id   6ee3198297289b1b017fa36c97ee26da
#
_cell.length_a   1.000
_cell.length_b   1.000
_cell.length_c   1.000
_cell.angle_alpha   90.00
_cell.angle_beta   90.00
_cell.angle_gamma   90.00
#
_symmetry.space_group_name_H-M   'P 1'
#
loop_
_entity.id
_entity.type
_entity.pdbx_description
1 polymer ?
#
loop_
_entity_poly.entity_id
_entity_poly.type
_entity_poly.pdbx_seq_one_letter_code
_entity_poly.pdbx_strand_id
1 'polypeptide(L)'
;MIENNYYHMFANGADAKNFIISESDFIAAFNRIGVCAYSCNVTVVAASVEDTHPHVLLYGGFEQCKIFKSMYESMSLRYIGRRRDSSYAVKLKCELLKIEDDAYLKNVAAYTIVQATKDGKAIMPYDYLYGTGALYFRSPHTVLPW
;
A
#
# COMPACT_ATOMS: atom_id res chain seq x y z
N MET A 1 -7.90 -11.10 -24.69
CA MET A 1 -8.62 -10.19 -23.75
C MET A 1 -7.99 -10.31 -22.36
N ILE A 2 -7.63 -9.18 -21.75
CA ILE A 2 -7.04 -9.17 -20.41
C ILE A 2 -8.18 -9.30 -19.39
N GLU A 3 -8.10 -10.34 -18.56
CA GLU A 3 -9.05 -10.53 -17.47
C GLU A 3 -8.61 -9.72 -16.26
N ASN A 4 -9.46 -8.80 -15.78
CA ASN A 4 -9.21 -8.02 -14.59
C ASN A 4 -9.74 -8.76 -13.36
N ASN A 5 -8.94 -8.77 -12.31
CA ASN A 5 -9.28 -9.38 -11.03
C ASN A 5 -8.82 -8.49 -9.88
N TYR A 6 -9.21 -8.85 -8.68
CA TYR A 6 -8.73 -8.20 -7.46
C TYR A 6 -7.54 -8.95 -6.90
N TYR A 7 -6.54 -8.21 -6.44
CA TYR A 7 -5.32 -8.75 -5.84
C TYR A 7 -5.00 -7.98 -4.55
N HIS A 8 -4.60 -8.71 -3.53
CA HIS A 8 -4.08 -8.13 -2.30
C HIS A 8 -2.55 -8.19 -2.34
N MET A 9 -1.92 -7.01 -2.35
CA MET A 9 -0.47 -6.89 -2.22
C MET A 9 -0.14 -6.47 -0.79
N PHE A 10 0.76 -7.19 -0.18
CA PHE A 10 1.23 -6.88 1.17
C PHE A 10 2.67 -7.34 1.35
N ALA A 11 3.37 -6.76 2.33
CA ALA A 11 4.69 -7.22 2.74
C ALA A 11 4.59 -7.90 4.10
N ASN A 12 5.43 -8.91 4.31
CA ASN A 12 5.59 -9.50 5.63
C ASN A 12 6.34 -8.52 6.52
N GLY A 13 5.76 -8.16 7.68
CA GLY A 13 6.38 -7.20 8.60
C GLY A 13 7.77 -7.59 9.07
N ALA A 14 8.06 -8.89 9.18
CA ALA A 14 9.40 -9.37 9.54
C ALA A 14 10.43 -9.09 8.43
N ASP A 15 10.03 -9.20 7.16
CA ASP A 15 10.90 -8.92 6.02
C ASP A 15 11.04 -7.43 5.75
N ALA A 16 10.08 -6.64 6.17
CA ALA A 16 10.03 -5.19 5.94
C ALA A 16 10.48 -4.37 7.16
N LYS A 17 11.15 -4.99 8.11
CA LYS A 17 11.70 -4.31 9.29
C LYS A 17 12.58 -3.13 8.85
N ASN A 18 12.36 -1.96 9.46
CA ASN A 18 13.05 -0.70 9.12
C ASN A 18 12.70 -0.14 7.74
N PHE A 19 11.61 -0.61 7.12
CA PHE A 19 11.13 -0.05 5.86
C PHE A 19 10.74 1.43 6.03
N ILE A 20 10.08 1.76 7.13
CA ILE A 20 9.67 3.12 7.46
C ILE A 20 10.23 3.51 8.82
N ILE A 21 10.97 4.61 8.88
CA ILE A 21 11.55 5.14 10.12
C ILE A 21 11.26 6.63 10.32
N SER A 22 10.69 7.32 9.35
CA SER A 22 10.39 8.74 9.44
C SER A 22 9.07 9.09 8.75
N GLU A 23 8.53 10.27 9.04
CA GLU A 23 7.34 10.77 8.35
C GLU A 23 7.56 10.91 6.85
N SER A 24 8.75 11.34 6.44
CA SER A 24 9.11 11.41 5.01
C SER A 24 9.04 10.04 4.34
N ASP A 25 9.40 8.98 5.04
CA ASP A 25 9.30 7.62 4.54
C ASP A 25 7.84 7.20 4.33
N PHE A 26 6.95 7.57 5.26
CA PHE A 26 5.50 7.33 5.12
C PHE A 26 4.94 8.02 3.88
N ILE A 27 5.23 9.32 3.74
CA ILE A 27 4.77 10.12 2.60
C ILE A 27 5.25 9.50 1.29
N ALA A 28 6.54 9.20 1.20
CA ALA A 28 7.13 8.60 0.01
C ALA A 28 6.55 7.22 -0.30
N ALA A 29 6.36 6.39 0.71
CA ALA A 29 5.79 5.04 0.56
C ALA A 29 4.35 5.10 0.06
N PHE A 30 3.54 5.98 0.61
CA PHE A 30 2.16 6.15 0.18
C PHE A 30 2.08 6.73 -1.24
N ASN A 31 2.87 7.75 -1.55
CA ASN A 31 2.90 8.35 -2.88
C ASN A 31 3.36 7.38 -3.96
N ARG A 32 4.30 6.48 -3.65
CA ARG A 32 4.75 5.44 -4.59
C ARG A 32 3.61 4.53 -5.04
N ILE A 33 2.63 4.28 -4.17
CA ILE A 33 1.45 3.47 -4.54
C ILE A 33 0.74 4.14 -5.72
N GLY A 34 0.52 5.43 -5.65
CA GLY A 34 -0.12 6.19 -6.74
C GLY A 34 0.71 6.22 -8.01
N VAL A 35 2.01 6.43 -7.89
CA VAL A 35 2.92 6.44 -9.04
C VAL A 35 2.94 5.09 -9.76
N CYS A 36 3.06 4.01 -9.01
CA CYS A 36 3.06 2.65 -9.57
C CYS A 36 1.71 2.31 -10.21
N ALA A 37 0.60 2.70 -9.57
CA ALA A 37 -0.74 2.46 -10.10
C ALA A 37 -0.94 3.14 -11.45
N TYR A 38 -0.54 4.39 -11.54
CA TYR A 38 -0.62 5.14 -12.79
C TYR A 38 0.26 4.50 -13.89
N SER A 39 1.50 4.15 -13.55
CA SER A 39 2.46 3.58 -14.51
C SER A 39 2.05 2.20 -15.01
N CYS A 40 1.39 1.41 -14.17
CA CYS A 40 1.01 0.03 -14.51
C CYS A 40 -0.43 -0.09 -15.01
N ASN A 41 -1.18 1.01 -15.04
CA ASN A 41 -2.59 1.02 -15.41
C ASN A 41 -3.42 0.04 -14.57
N VAL A 42 -3.24 0.08 -13.26
CA VAL A 42 -4.05 -0.66 -12.29
C VAL A 42 -4.81 0.32 -11.40
N THR A 43 -5.93 -0.14 -10.85
CA THR A 43 -6.75 0.66 -9.94
C THR A 43 -6.39 0.27 -8.51
N VAL A 44 -6.12 1.26 -7.67
CA VAL A 44 -6.00 1.07 -6.22
C VAL A 44 -7.40 1.18 -5.61
N VAL A 45 -7.90 0.08 -5.08
CA VAL A 45 -9.22 0.03 -4.44
C VAL A 45 -9.12 0.51 -3.00
N ALA A 46 -8.09 0.07 -2.29
CA ALA A 46 -7.80 0.50 -0.92
C ALA A 46 -6.31 0.36 -0.66
N ALA A 47 -5.76 1.20 0.20
CA ALA A 47 -4.36 1.12 0.59
C ALA A 47 -4.15 1.67 1.99
N SER A 48 -3.16 1.13 2.68
CA SER A 48 -2.68 1.65 3.96
C SER A 48 -1.19 1.34 4.09
N VAL A 49 -0.42 2.32 4.51
CA VAL A 49 1.00 2.15 4.80
C VAL A 49 1.18 2.27 6.32
N GLU A 50 1.66 1.22 6.92
CA GLU A 50 1.97 1.14 8.34
C GLU A 50 3.47 1.06 8.57
N ASP A 51 3.91 1.09 9.82
CA ASP A 51 5.33 1.20 10.21
C ASP A 51 6.26 0.23 9.49
N THR A 52 5.80 -0.97 9.24
CA THR A 52 6.63 -2.04 8.71
C THR A 52 6.21 -2.53 7.34
N HIS A 53 5.00 -2.21 6.89
CA HIS A 53 4.52 -2.83 5.65
C HIS A 53 3.35 -2.09 5.02
N PRO A 54 3.28 -2.07 3.68
CA PRO A 54 2.11 -1.62 2.96
C PRO A 54 1.07 -2.73 2.84
N HIS A 55 -0.19 -2.33 2.78
CA HIS A 55 -1.32 -3.15 2.35
C HIS A 55 -2.01 -2.44 1.21
N VAL A 56 -2.13 -3.08 0.05
CA VAL A 56 -2.74 -2.49 -1.14
C VAL A 56 -3.69 -3.48 -1.78
N LEU A 57 -4.92 -3.06 -1.99
CA LEU A 57 -5.91 -3.82 -2.74
C LEU A 57 -5.98 -3.26 -4.16
N LEU A 58 -5.62 -4.09 -5.14
CA LEU A 58 -5.51 -3.72 -6.54
C LEU A 58 -6.62 -4.36 -7.37
N TYR A 59 -7.03 -3.67 -8.42
CA TYR A 59 -7.89 -4.21 -9.46
C TYR A 59 -7.21 -3.99 -10.82
N GLY A 60 -7.03 -5.06 -11.57
CA GLY A 60 -6.37 -5.00 -12.88
C GLY A 60 -6.02 -6.39 -13.40
N GLY A 61 -5.28 -6.42 -14.51
CA GLY A 61 -4.75 -7.65 -15.06
C GLY A 61 -3.63 -8.23 -14.20
N PHE A 62 -3.47 -9.54 -14.23
CA PHE A 62 -2.45 -10.22 -13.43
C PHE A 62 -1.03 -9.69 -13.72
N GLU A 63 -0.69 -9.56 -15.00
CA GLU A 63 0.64 -9.08 -15.38
C GLU A 63 0.89 -7.64 -14.93
N GLN A 64 -0.11 -6.75 -15.06
CA GLN A 64 0.00 -5.38 -14.59
C GLN A 64 0.17 -5.31 -13.07
N CYS A 65 -0.55 -6.15 -12.32
CA CYS A 65 -0.43 -6.20 -10.87
C CYS A 65 0.94 -6.77 -10.44
N LYS A 66 1.48 -7.73 -11.16
CA LYS A 66 2.85 -8.23 -10.95
C LYS A 66 3.89 -7.13 -11.19
N ILE A 67 3.73 -6.37 -12.26
CA ILE A 67 4.62 -5.26 -12.58
C ILE A 67 4.51 -4.18 -11.49
N PHE A 68 3.30 -3.86 -11.04
CA PHE A 68 3.08 -2.96 -9.91
C PHE A 68 3.90 -3.39 -8.69
N LYS A 69 3.78 -4.67 -8.30
CA LYS A 69 4.50 -5.23 -7.15
C LYS A 69 6.01 -5.05 -7.31
N SER A 70 6.57 -5.45 -8.45
CA SER A 70 8.01 -5.38 -8.71
C SER A 70 8.50 -3.93 -8.76
N MET A 71 7.73 -3.04 -9.35
CA MET A 71 8.05 -1.62 -9.43
C MET A 71 8.04 -0.98 -8.04
N TYR A 72 7.03 -1.29 -7.22
CA TYR A 72 6.92 -0.79 -5.87
C TYR A 72 8.11 -1.24 -5.01
N GLU A 73 8.47 -2.52 -5.09
CA GLU A 73 9.63 -3.07 -4.39
C GLU A 73 10.94 -2.36 -4.83
N SER A 74 11.17 -2.26 -6.13
CA SER A 74 12.39 -1.63 -6.66
C SER A 74 12.50 -0.15 -6.30
N MET A 75 11.42 0.60 -6.45
CA MET A 75 11.41 2.03 -6.13
C MET A 75 11.60 2.25 -4.63
N SER A 76 11.01 1.42 -3.80
CA SER A 76 11.15 1.48 -2.34
C SER A 76 12.59 1.23 -1.92
N LEU A 77 13.22 0.20 -2.45
CA LEU A 77 14.61 -0.12 -2.13
C LEU A 77 15.59 0.95 -2.61
N ARG A 78 15.35 1.54 -3.78
CA ARG A 78 16.16 2.66 -4.27
C ARG A 78 16.00 3.91 -3.41
N TYR A 79 14.78 4.21 -2.99
CA TYR A 79 14.54 5.34 -2.09
C TYR A 79 15.30 5.17 -0.76
N ILE A 80 15.21 3.99 -0.15
CA ILE A 80 15.89 3.67 1.10
C ILE A 80 17.41 3.74 0.92
N GLY A 81 17.94 3.18 -0.17
CA GLY A 81 19.36 3.19 -0.46
C GLY A 81 19.93 4.57 -0.65
N ARG A 82 19.14 5.54 -1.10
CA ARG A 82 19.56 6.94 -1.25
C ARG A 82 19.52 7.73 0.04
N ARG A 83 18.64 7.35 0.97
CA ARG A 83 18.38 8.12 2.18
C ARG A 83 19.08 7.58 3.42
N ARG A 84 19.54 6.35 3.39
CA ARG A 84 20.12 5.68 4.55
C ARG A 84 21.52 5.15 4.25
N ASP A 85 22.28 5.04 5.32
CA ASP A 85 23.58 4.38 5.29
C ASP A 85 23.42 2.91 4.89
N SER A 86 24.38 2.36 4.17
CA SER A 86 24.44 0.96 3.76
C SER A 86 24.45 -0.05 4.91
N SER A 87 24.66 0.41 6.16
CA SER A 87 24.53 -0.43 7.35
C SER A 87 23.09 -0.89 7.63
N TYR A 88 22.09 -0.21 7.01
CA TYR A 88 20.69 -0.61 7.13
C TYR A 88 20.31 -1.54 5.98
N ALA A 89 20.42 -2.83 6.21
CA ALA A 89 19.90 -3.80 5.25
C ALA A 89 18.37 -3.82 5.36
N VAL A 90 17.69 -3.27 4.38
CA VAL A 90 16.24 -3.33 4.29
C VAL A 90 15.88 -4.27 3.16
N LYS A 91 15.07 -5.27 3.47
CA LYS A 91 14.46 -6.15 2.49
C LYS A 91 12.97 -5.81 2.44
N LEU A 92 12.49 -5.50 1.27
CA LEU A 92 11.07 -5.39 1.03
C LEU A 92 10.69 -6.43 -0.02
N LYS A 93 10.02 -7.46 0.43
CA LYS A 93 9.47 -8.49 -0.44
C LYS A 93 7.96 -8.50 -0.22
N CYS A 94 7.23 -8.13 -1.26
CA CYS A 94 5.79 -8.15 -1.25
C CYS A 94 5.25 -9.47 -1.80
N GLU A 95 4.07 -9.82 -1.34
CA GLU A 95 3.27 -10.92 -1.87
C GLU A 95 2.08 -10.35 -2.61
N LEU A 96 1.60 -11.10 -3.61
CA LEU A 96 0.44 -10.74 -4.41
C LEU A 96 -0.51 -11.93 -4.44
N LEU A 97 -1.65 -11.80 -3.76
CA LEU A 97 -2.66 -12.85 -3.66
C LEU A 97 -3.90 -12.48 -4.45
N LYS A 98 -4.32 -13.36 -5.36
CA LYS A 98 -5.59 -13.20 -6.07
C LYS A 98 -6.74 -13.41 -5.10
N ILE A 99 -7.74 -12.53 -5.17
CA ILE A 99 -8.95 -12.62 -4.38
C ILE A 99 -10.00 -13.36 -5.19
N GLU A 100 -10.43 -14.52 -4.70
CA GLU A 100 -11.26 -15.46 -5.44
C GLU A 100 -12.77 -15.27 -5.21
N ASP A 101 -13.17 -14.64 -4.10
CA ASP A 101 -14.59 -14.49 -3.76
C ASP A 101 -14.92 -13.13 -3.14
N ASP A 102 -16.20 -12.74 -3.21
CA ASP A 102 -16.67 -11.45 -2.74
C ASP A 102 -16.55 -11.26 -1.22
N ALA A 103 -16.72 -12.33 -0.45
CA ALA A 103 -16.60 -12.25 1.01
C ALA A 103 -15.17 -11.93 1.40
N TYR A 104 -14.20 -12.58 0.77
CA TYR A 104 -12.79 -12.30 0.99
C TYR A 104 -12.41 -10.89 0.54
N LEU A 105 -12.93 -10.45 -0.61
CA LEU A 105 -12.72 -9.09 -1.11
C LEU A 105 -13.19 -8.03 -0.10
N LYS A 106 -14.40 -8.18 0.42
CA LYS A 106 -14.96 -7.26 1.43
C LYS A 106 -14.12 -7.24 2.70
N ASN A 107 -13.68 -8.42 3.15
CA ASN A 107 -12.85 -8.54 4.34
C ASN A 107 -11.49 -7.87 4.16
N VAL A 108 -10.84 -8.07 3.03
CA VAL A 108 -9.54 -7.44 2.73
C VAL A 108 -9.69 -5.92 2.62
N ALA A 109 -10.72 -5.44 1.93
CA ALA A 109 -10.98 -4.01 1.81
C ALA A 109 -11.22 -3.36 3.18
N ALA A 110 -12.09 -3.95 3.99
CA ALA A 110 -12.37 -3.45 5.34
C ALA A 110 -11.12 -3.50 6.22
N TYR A 111 -10.40 -4.62 6.21
CA TYR A 111 -9.16 -4.77 6.97
C TYR A 111 -8.14 -3.69 6.60
N THR A 112 -7.92 -3.48 5.31
CA THR A 112 -6.96 -2.49 4.82
C THR A 112 -7.33 -1.08 5.28
N ILE A 113 -8.61 -0.72 5.21
CA ILE A 113 -9.09 0.61 5.60
C ILE A 113 -8.98 0.83 7.10
N VAL A 114 -9.25 -0.19 7.93
CA VAL A 114 -9.29 -0.06 9.39
C VAL A 114 -7.97 -0.41 10.07
N GLN A 115 -6.96 -0.83 9.34
CA GLN A 115 -5.70 -1.33 9.90
C GLN A 115 -5.06 -0.35 10.88
N ALA A 116 -4.98 0.92 10.52
CA ALA A 116 -4.40 1.95 11.38
C ALA A 116 -5.18 2.14 12.69
N THR A 117 -6.50 1.99 12.64
CA THR A 117 -7.35 2.04 13.84
C THR A 117 -7.08 0.85 14.75
N LYS A 118 -6.94 -0.33 14.20
CA LYS A 118 -6.62 -1.56 14.97
C LYS A 118 -5.25 -1.45 15.65
N ASP A 119 -4.29 -0.83 14.97
CA ASP A 119 -2.92 -0.69 15.47
C ASP A 119 -2.73 0.57 16.34
N GLY A 120 -3.80 1.30 16.64
CA GLY A 120 -3.75 2.49 17.50
C GLY A 120 -3.14 3.72 16.85
N LYS A 121 -2.98 3.73 15.51
CA LYS A 121 -2.41 4.85 14.75
C LYS A 121 -3.43 5.97 14.52
N ALA A 122 -4.72 5.65 14.56
CA ALA A 122 -5.80 6.60 14.38
C ALA A 122 -7.03 6.13 15.15
N ILE A 123 -7.89 7.06 15.55
CA ILE A 123 -9.15 6.76 16.24
C ILE A 123 -10.17 6.21 15.24
N MET A 124 -10.26 6.84 14.08
CA MET A 124 -11.19 6.44 13.00
C MET A 124 -10.40 6.19 11.72
N PRO A 125 -10.87 5.29 10.84
CA PRO A 125 -10.15 4.97 9.60
C PRO A 125 -9.86 6.18 8.71
N TYR A 126 -10.73 7.17 8.71
CA TYR A 126 -10.55 8.38 7.89
C TYR A 126 -9.57 9.40 8.49
N ASP A 127 -9.08 9.17 9.71
CA ASP A 127 -8.11 10.06 10.34
C ASP A 127 -6.66 9.70 10.00
N TYR A 128 -6.44 8.51 9.46
CA TYR A 128 -5.08 8.09 9.11
C TYR A 128 -4.64 8.70 7.78
N LEU A 129 -3.55 9.45 7.82
CA LEU A 129 -3.04 10.20 6.65
C LEU A 129 -2.46 9.30 5.55
N TYR A 130 -1.95 8.13 5.91
CA TYR A 130 -1.23 7.24 4.98
C TYR A 130 -2.07 6.03 4.58
N GLY A 131 -3.35 6.24 4.47
CA GLY A 131 -4.31 5.25 4.02
C GLY A 131 -5.46 5.89 3.23
N THR A 132 -6.22 5.05 2.55
CA THR A 132 -7.34 5.48 1.71
C THR A 132 -8.68 5.61 2.45
N GLY A 133 -8.69 5.38 3.77
CA GLY A 133 -9.92 5.48 4.57
C GLY A 133 -10.64 6.82 4.42
N ALA A 134 -9.89 7.91 4.34
CA ALA A 134 -10.45 9.24 4.16
C ALA A 134 -11.23 9.38 2.85
N LEU A 135 -10.82 8.68 1.79
CA LEU A 135 -11.50 8.73 0.49
C LEU A 135 -12.90 8.11 0.54
N TYR A 136 -13.13 7.17 1.46
CA TYR A 136 -14.40 6.47 1.60
C TYR A 136 -15.36 7.14 2.58
N PHE A 137 -14.83 7.84 3.60
CA PHE A 137 -15.62 8.32 4.74
C PHE A 137 -15.68 9.83 4.86
N ARG A 138 -14.85 10.57 4.15
CA ARG A 138 -14.86 12.03 4.17
C ARG A 138 -15.62 12.60 2.97
N SER A 139 -16.03 13.88 3.12
CA SER A 139 -16.64 14.63 2.02
C SER A 139 -15.71 14.66 0.80
N PRO A 140 -16.26 14.58 -0.43
CA PRO A 140 -15.46 14.71 -1.65
C PRO A 140 -14.74 16.06 -1.78
N HIS A 141 -15.11 17.05 -0.98
CA HIS A 141 -14.44 18.36 -0.95
C HIS A 141 -13.27 18.43 0.05
N THR A 142 -13.02 17.36 0.82
CA THR A 142 -11.90 17.33 1.74
C THR A 142 -10.60 17.18 0.95
N VAL A 143 -9.70 18.16 1.09
CA VAL A 143 -8.36 18.09 0.49
C VAL A 143 -7.48 17.24 1.38
N LEU A 144 -6.86 16.21 0.81
CA LEU A 144 -5.90 15.37 1.51
C LEU A 144 -4.53 16.05 1.52
N PRO A 145 -3.70 15.83 2.57
CA PRO A 145 -2.45 16.57 2.74
C PRO A 145 -1.30 16.13 1.82
N TRP A 146 -1.52 15.18 0.94
CA TRP A 146 -0.50 14.70 0.00
C TRP A 146 -0.86 14.92 -1.45
#